data_888a665af720ec497155ecc1ca96da28
#
_entry.id   888a665af720ec497155ecc1ca96da28
#
_cell.length_a   1.000
_cell.length_b   1.000
_cell.length_c   1.000
_cell.angle_alpha   90.00
_cell.angle_beta   90.00
_cell.angle_gamma   90.00
#
_symmetry.space_group_name_H-M   'P 1'
#
loop_
_entity.id
_entity.type
_entity.pdbx_description
1 polymer ?
#
loop_
_entity_poly.entity_id
_entity_poly.type
_entity_poly.pdbx_seq_one_letter_code
_entity_poly.pdbx_strand_id
1 'polypeptide(L)'
;MMKNKREKGDGNMICSVRTLGISGIQGSAVTAECYISQGLPGFDIVGLPDAAVKEARDRVRAAAKSSGLSFPVSRITVNLAPASLKKAGTHYDLPILLSILAASGSVRRPKSTSAFLGELSLDGTIRPISGVLPMALAAKREGIQALFVPAENAPEATLARGPAVYPIHTVAQLAAGLNGETTLEEEPLWVPSREDTVMPDFKDVLGQENVKRALEVAAAGSHNVLLIGPPGSGKSMLSKRLPSILPDMTWEESLEVSQIYSVMGMLTPKDPLVTRRPFRSPHHTVSNAGLAGGGSNPRPGEISLAHKGVLFLDEMPEFRKDTLDLMRQPLEDGKVTISRVSGAVTYPAEFMLVCAMNPCKCGWYGDPSGRCRCSQRDVDNYRSRISGPLLDRIDIVVEVPSVHFEDLRERAEAEPSASVKQRVNAARDVQNRRFGSGGMCNARMGPEEMRRYCHLSEECAELMKGAFETMGLTARSYDRILKVARTVADLDGSEDIQPQHIAEAIQYRAVNLGNR
;
A
#
# COMPACT_ATOMS: atom_id res chain seq x y z
N MET A 1 -48.49 23.96 -44.72
CA MET A 1 -47.13 24.53 -44.90
C MET A 1 -46.86 25.51 -43.77
N MET A 2 -46.30 25.06 -42.67
CA MET A 2 -45.75 25.93 -41.62
C MET A 2 -44.26 25.63 -41.51
N LYS A 3 -43.45 26.61 -41.92
CA LYS A 3 -41.99 26.58 -41.79
C LYS A 3 -41.62 26.78 -40.35
N ASN A 4 -41.07 25.74 -39.69
CA ASN A 4 -40.37 25.88 -38.42
C ASN A 4 -39.12 26.75 -38.63
N LYS A 5 -39.17 27.99 -38.18
CA LYS A 5 -38.02 28.86 -38.00
C LYS A 5 -37.18 28.25 -36.86
N ARG A 6 -36.01 27.67 -37.22
CA ARG A 6 -34.93 27.44 -36.26
C ARG A 6 -34.49 28.83 -35.71
N GLU A 7 -34.79 29.08 -34.46
CA GLU A 7 -34.21 30.19 -33.74
C GLU A 7 -32.67 30.00 -33.70
N LYS A 8 -31.97 30.83 -34.44
CA LYS A 8 -30.54 31.05 -34.28
C LYS A 8 -30.36 31.86 -32.98
N GLY A 9 -30.25 31.17 -31.84
CA GLY A 9 -29.84 31.81 -30.59
C GLY A 9 -28.32 32.02 -30.59
N ASP A 10 -27.91 33.15 -30.06
CA ASP A 10 -26.56 33.68 -29.94
C ASP A 10 -25.55 32.65 -29.43
N GLY A 11 -24.51 32.50 -30.18
CA GLY A 11 -23.51 31.50 -30.30
C GLY A 11 -22.52 31.27 -29.15
N ASN A 12 -22.87 31.26 -27.91
CA ASN A 12 -21.98 30.80 -26.85
C ASN A 12 -22.32 29.34 -26.43
N MET A 13 -21.48 28.38 -26.86
CA MET A 13 -21.71 26.97 -26.53
C MET A 13 -20.91 26.59 -25.29
N ILE A 14 -21.65 26.31 -24.19
CA ILE A 14 -21.06 25.86 -22.92
C ILE A 14 -21.46 24.40 -22.68
N CYS A 15 -20.51 23.58 -22.26
CA CYS A 15 -20.77 22.22 -21.78
C CYS A 15 -19.85 21.85 -20.63
N SER A 16 -20.39 21.14 -19.66
CA SER A 16 -19.63 20.62 -18.51
C SER A 16 -19.67 19.11 -18.52
N VAL A 17 -18.52 18.47 -18.33
CA VAL A 17 -18.34 17.01 -18.23
C VAL A 17 -17.66 16.69 -16.92
N ARG A 18 -18.25 15.80 -16.13
CA ARG A 18 -17.66 15.34 -14.88
C ARG A 18 -16.49 14.37 -15.15
N THR A 19 -15.47 14.50 -14.34
CA THR A 19 -14.30 13.62 -14.25
C THR A 19 -13.84 13.55 -12.80
N LEU A 20 -12.77 12.83 -12.57
CA LEU A 20 -12.19 12.67 -11.25
C LEU A 20 -10.70 12.96 -11.32
N GLY A 21 -10.16 13.50 -10.25
CA GLY A 21 -8.73 13.73 -10.06
C GLY A 21 -8.23 12.91 -8.88
N ILE A 22 -6.91 12.86 -8.74
CA ILE A 22 -6.25 12.14 -7.67
C ILE A 22 -5.18 13.01 -7.01
N SER A 23 -5.11 12.95 -5.68
CA SER A 23 -4.04 13.55 -4.88
C SER A 23 -3.60 12.54 -3.83
N GLY A 24 -2.37 12.03 -3.95
CA GLY A 24 -1.95 10.87 -3.16
C GLY A 24 -2.78 9.63 -3.52
N ILE A 25 -3.52 9.11 -2.53
CA ILE A 25 -4.49 8.01 -2.70
C ILE A 25 -5.96 8.50 -2.63
N GLN A 26 -6.18 9.79 -2.57
CA GLN A 26 -7.52 10.35 -2.46
C GLN A 26 -8.02 10.83 -3.81
N GLY A 27 -9.11 10.23 -4.28
CA GLY A 27 -9.84 10.72 -5.43
C GLY A 27 -10.73 11.91 -5.07
N SER A 28 -10.94 12.84 -6.01
CA SER A 28 -11.77 14.02 -5.87
C SER A 28 -12.53 14.31 -7.16
N ALA A 29 -13.72 14.90 -7.04
CA ALA A 29 -14.49 15.32 -8.21
C ALA A 29 -13.83 16.51 -8.90
N VAL A 30 -13.79 16.45 -10.24
CA VAL A 30 -13.34 17.52 -11.13
C VAL A 30 -14.36 17.66 -12.25
N THR A 31 -14.54 18.88 -12.75
CA THR A 31 -15.42 19.16 -13.89
C THR A 31 -14.63 19.85 -15.00
N ALA A 32 -14.71 19.31 -16.20
CA ALA A 32 -14.18 19.95 -17.41
C ALA A 32 -15.29 20.81 -18.03
N GLU A 33 -15.15 22.13 -17.94
CA GLU A 33 -16.10 23.12 -18.45
C GLU A 33 -15.56 23.72 -19.74
N CYS A 34 -16.19 23.42 -20.87
CA CYS A 34 -15.79 23.97 -22.15
C CYS A 34 -16.66 25.19 -22.53
N TYR A 35 -15.99 26.22 -22.98
CA TYR A 35 -16.59 27.43 -23.57
C TYR A 35 -16.03 27.63 -24.99
N ILE A 36 -16.91 27.63 -25.99
CA ILE A 36 -16.57 27.91 -27.39
C ILE A 36 -17.14 29.28 -27.76
N SER A 37 -16.26 30.19 -28.21
CA SER A 37 -16.62 31.53 -28.64
C SER A 37 -16.16 31.81 -30.07
N GLN A 38 -16.78 32.81 -30.68
CA GLN A 38 -16.31 33.32 -31.98
C GLN A 38 -14.98 34.06 -31.81
N GLY A 39 -14.11 33.98 -32.80
CA GLY A 39 -12.81 34.65 -32.81
C GLY A 39 -11.74 33.87 -33.51
N LEU A 40 -10.51 34.33 -33.41
CA LEU A 40 -9.34 33.61 -33.93
C LEU A 40 -9.21 32.26 -33.26
N PRO A 41 -8.96 31.19 -34.03
CA PRO A 41 -8.80 29.84 -33.49
C PRO A 41 -7.73 29.80 -32.39
N GLY A 42 -8.11 29.31 -31.22
CA GLY A 42 -7.25 29.15 -30.06
C GLY A 42 -7.74 28.02 -29.17
N PHE A 43 -6.85 27.41 -28.40
CA PHE A 43 -7.23 26.37 -27.44
C PHE A 43 -6.45 26.55 -26.15
N ASP A 44 -7.14 26.95 -25.10
CA ASP A 44 -6.58 27.21 -23.78
C ASP A 44 -7.18 26.27 -22.72
N ILE A 45 -6.33 25.76 -21.83
CA ILE A 45 -6.74 24.95 -20.68
C ILE A 45 -6.33 25.71 -19.41
N VAL A 46 -7.31 25.96 -18.54
CA VAL A 46 -7.16 26.70 -17.27
C VAL A 46 -7.58 25.85 -16.07
N GLY A 47 -7.33 26.30 -14.84
CA GLY A 47 -7.69 25.57 -13.61
C GLY A 47 -6.52 24.80 -12.99
N LEU A 48 -5.32 25.40 -12.97
CA LEU A 48 -4.06 24.84 -12.43
C LEU A 48 -3.60 23.52 -13.11
N PRO A 49 -3.59 23.44 -14.47
CA PRO A 49 -3.10 22.27 -15.16
C PRO A 49 -1.57 22.14 -15.01
N ASP A 50 -1.06 20.90 -14.86
CA ASP A 50 0.37 20.61 -15.02
C ASP A 50 0.81 20.60 -16.49
N ALA A 51 2.07 20.29 -16.77
CA ALA A 51 2.60 20.21 -18.12
C ALA A 51 1.87 19.16 -18.97
N ALA A 52 1.60 17.98 -18.39
CA ALA A 52 0.95 16.87 -19.10
C ALA A 52 -0.49 17.22 -19.52
N VAL A 53 -1.23 17.94 -18.67
CA VAL A 53 -2.59 18.44 -18.98
C VAL A 53 -2.53 19.56 -20.04
N LYS A 54 -1.49 20.41 -20.03
CA LYS A 54 -1.33 21.44 -21.08
C LYS A 54 -1.03 20.83 -22.45
N GLU A 55 -0.30 19.75 -22.50
CA GLU A 55 0.00 18.98 -23.74
C GLU A 55 -1.22 18.23 -24.30
N ALA A 56 -2.29 18.05 -23.50
CA ALA A 56 -3.53 17.43 -23.94
C ALA A 56 -4.12 18.10 -25.20
N ARG A 57 -3.85 19.38 -25.45
CA ARG A 57 -4.36 20.12 -26.61
C ARG A 57 -4.10 19.43 -27.93
N ASP A 58 -2.89 18.92 -28.14
CA ASP A 58 -2.49 18.29 -29.39
C ASP A 58 -3.06 16.86 -29.48
N ARG A 59 -3.06 16.09 -28.37
CA ARG A 59 -3.66 14.76 -28.31
C ARG A 59 -5.17 14.81 -28.56
N VAL A 60 -5.88 15.71 -27.90
CA VAL A 60 -7.34 15.91 -28.02
C VAL A 60 -7.74 16.24 -29.47
N ARG A 61 -7.00 17.18 -30.12
CA ARG A 61 -7.28 17.55 -31.52
C ARG A 61 -7.02 16.41 -32.48
N ALA A 62 -5.90 15.71 -32.34
CA ALA A 62 -5.54 14.58 -33.19
C ALA A 62 -6.53 13.43 -33.03
N ALA A 63 -6.86 13.05 -31.78
CA ALA A 63 -7.81 11.99 -31.47
C ALA A 63 -9.22 12.25 -32.05
N ALA A 64 -9.71 13.48 -31.95
CA ALA A 64 -10.98 13.85 -32.58
C ALA A 64 -10.96 13.63 -34.10
N LYS A 65 -9.92 14.13 -34.78
CA LYS A 65 -9.77 14.01 -36.22
C LYS A 65 -9.63 12.54 -36.66
N SER A 66 -8.81 11.78 -35.97
CA SER A 66 -8.60 10.34 -36.27
C SER A 66 -9.86 9.50 -36.05
N SER A 67 -10.72 9.91 -35.11
CA SER A 67 -12.02 9.28 -34.84
C SER A 67 -13.14 9.72 -35.79
N GLY A 68 -12.85 10.53 -36.81
CA GLY A 68 -13.86 11.02 -37.77
C GLY A 68 -14.79 12.09 -37.18
N LEU A 69 -14.46 12.68 -36.04
CA LEU A 69 -15.30 13.67 -35.36
C LEU A 69 -14.87 15.09 -35.74
N SER A 70 -15.88 15.97 -35.91
CA SER A 70 -15.61 17.38 -36.24
C SER A 70 -15.07 18.13 -35.01
N PHE A 71 -13.86 18.66 -35.10
CA PHE A 71 -13.29 19.51 -34.08
C PHE A 71 -13.51 21.00 -34.45
N PRO A 72 -14.07 21.83 -33.54
CA PRO A 72 -14.43 23.20 -33.87
C PRO A 72 -13.21 24.10 -34.15
N VAL A 73 -13.31 24.87 -35.24
CA VAL A 73 -12.31 25.89 -35.62
C VAL A 73 -12.74 27.24 -35.06
N SER A 74 -12.59 27.37 -33.74
CA SER A 74 -13.06 28.52 -32.96
C SER A 74 -12.12 28.77 -31.77
N ARG A 75 -12.38 29.79 -30.97
CA ARG A 75 -11.67 29.98 -29.71
C ARG A 75 -12.29 29.08 -28.64
N ILE A 76 -11.50 28.11 -28.16
CA ILE A 76 -11.90 27.11 -27.16
C ILE A 76 -11.17 27.41 -25.85
N THR A 77 -11.92 27.49 -24.76
CA THR A 77 -11.37 27.55 -23.40
C THR A 77 -11.96 26.40 -22.58
N VAL A 78 -11.11 25.56 -22.01
CA VAL A 78 -11.55 24.49 -21.08
C VAL A 78 -11.02 24.82 -19.68
N ASN A 79 -11.95 24.94 -18.74
CA ASN A 79 -11.65 25.13 -17.33
C ASN A 79 -11.80 23.80 -16.58
N LEU A 80 -10.77 23.40 -15.82
CA LEU A 80 -10.82 22.25 -14.93
C LEU A 80 -11.11 22.72 -13.49
N ALA A 81 -12.37 22.66 -13.08
CA ALA A 81 -12.84 23.09 -11.77
C ALA A 81 -12.77 21.91 -10.74
N PRO A 82 -12.53 22.19 -9.42
CA PRO A 82 -12.25 23.48 -8.81
C PRO A 82 -10.79 23.94 -8.98
N ALA A 83 -10.56 25.25 -9.03
CA ALA A 83 -9.21 25.81 -9.19
C ALA A 83 -8.30 25.59 -7.97
N SER A 84 -8.84 25.18 -6.81
CA SER A 84 -8.07 24.88 -5.60
C SER A 84 -7.26 23.56 -5.69
N LEU A 85 -7.63 22.65 -6.61
CA LEU A 85 -6.95 21.39 -6.85
C LEU A 85 -5.97 21.52 -8.02
N LYS A 86 -4.72 21.07 -7.82
CA LYS A 86 -3.77 20.91 -8.92
C LYS A 86 -4.18 19.69 -9.76
N LYS A 87 -4.30 19.87 -11.08
CA LYS A 87 -4.62 18.81 -12.03
C LYS A 87 -3.34 18.29 -12.62
N ALA A 88 -3.05 17.03 -12.37
CA ALA A 88 -1.85 16.36 -12.84
C ALA A 88 -2.21 15.03 -13.50
N GLY A 89 -1.56 14.72 -14.63
CA GLY A 89 -1.73 13.47 -15.34
C GLY A 89 -2.60 13.57 -16.58
N THR A 90 -2.56 12.51 -17.39
CA THR A 90 -3.15 12.45 -18.73
C THR A 90 -4.61 11.99 -18.74
N HIS A 91 -5.15 11.53 -17.62
CA HIS A 91 -6.54 11.03 -17.51
C HIS A 91 -7.63 12.09 -17.76
N TYR A 92 -7.24 13.37 -17.84
CA TYR A 92 -8.14 14.47 -18.20
C TYR A 92 -8.34 14.62 -19.71
N ASP A 93 -7.56 13.95 -20.56
CA ASP A 93 -7.65 14.09 -22.03
C ASP A 93 -9.06 13.79 -22.53
N LEU A 94 -9.65 12.65 -22.10
CA LEU A 94 -10.98 12.22 -22.53
C LEU A 94 -12.09 13.18 -22.08
N PRO A 95 -12.21 13.60 -20.81
CA PRO A 95 -13.23 14.57 -20.41
C PRO A 95 -13.05 15.95 -21.05
N ILE A 96 -11.81 16.40 -21.31
CA ILE A 96 -11.55 17.63 -22.08
C ILE A 96 -12.11 17.48 -23.51
N LEU A 97 -11.79 16.40 -24.22
CA LEU A 97 -12.31 16.14 -25.56
C LEU A 97 -13.84 16.11 -25.56
N LEU A 98 -14.45 15.35 -24.65
CA LEU A 98 -15.91 15.23 -24.59
C LEU A 98 -16.61 16.57 -24.30
N SER A 99 -16.03 17.40 -23.44
CA SER A 99 -16.58 18.75 -23.16
C SER A 99 -16.62 19.61 -24.42
N ILE A 100 -15.60 19.50 -25.29
CA ILE A 100 -15.51 20.24 -26.56
C ILE A 100 -16.52 19.67 -27.57
N LEU A 101 -16.54 18.34 -27.76
CA LEU A 101 -17.45 17.68 -28.71
C LEU A 101 -18.92 17.88 -28.33
N ALA A 102 -19.25 17.84 -27.05
CA ALA A 102 -20.60 18.08 -26.58
C ALA A 102 -21.00 19.58 -26.66
N ALA A 103 -20.06 20.50 -26.45
CA ALA A 103 -20.28 21.94 -26.64
C ALA A 103 -20.49 22.30 -28.12
N SER A 104 -19.77 21.65 -29.05
CA SER A 104 -19.94 21.84 -30.50
C SER A 104 -21.15 21.11 -31.09
N GLY A 105 -21.84 20.25 -30.32
CA GLY A 105 -22.95 19.42 -30.80
C GLY A 105 -22.55 18.20 -31.63
N SER A 106 -21.26 17.89 -31.70
CA SER A 106 -20.76 16.68 -32.39
C SER A 106 -21.09 15.39 -31.65
N VAL A 107 -21.27 15.47 -30.32
CA VAL A 107 -21.68 14.36 -29.46
C VAL A 107 -22.81 14.84 -28.54
N ARG A 108 -23.75 13.96 -28.22
CA ARG A 108 -24.84 14.25 -27.27
C ARG A 108 -24.23 14.58 -25.89
N ARG A 109 -24.80 15.58 -25.23
CA ARG A 109 -24.36 15.98 -23.87
C ARG A 109 -24.48 14.81 -22.89
N PRO A 110 -23.39 14.41 -22.21
CA PRO A 110 -23.44 13.39 -21.19
C PRO A 110 -24.34 13.76 -20.02
N LYS A 111 -24.91 12.76 -19.34
CA LYS A 111 -25.69 12.97 -18.12
C LYS A 111 -24.77 13.54 -17.01
N SER A 112 -25.32 14.42 -16.18
CA SER A 112 -24.60 14.98 -15.03
C SER A 112 -24.18 13.95 -13.95
N THR A 113 -24.76 12.73 -14.01
CA THR A 113 -24.43 11.59 -13.17
C THR A 113 -23.38 10.67 -13.78
N SER A 114 -22.79 11.05 -14.92
CA SER A 114 -21.74 10.29 -15.61
C SER A 114 -20.39 10.97 -15.42
N ALA A 115 -19.33 10.18 -15.25
CA ALA A 115 -17.94 10.65 -15.21
C ALA A 115 -17.08 9.87 -16.20
N PHE A 116 -16.03 10.53 -16.72
CA PHE A 116 -15.17 10.01 -17.79
C PHE A 116 -13.71 10.14 -17.41
N LEU A 117 -12.94 9.08 -17.65
CA LEU A 117 -11.52 9.00 -17.38
C LEU A 117 -10.81 8.34 -18.57
N GLY A 118 -9.64 8.86 -18.95
CA GLY A 118 -8.83 8.20 -19.98
C GLY A 118 -7.78 9.11 -20.59
N GLU A 119 -6.65 8.52 -20.91
CA GLU A 119 -5.60 9.14 -21.73
C GLU A 119 -5.88 8.89 -23.20
N LEU A 120 -5.64 9.88 -24.06
CA LEU A 120 -5.85 9.77 -25.49
C LEU A 120 -4.55 9.53 -26.25
N SER A 121 -4.54 8.52 -27.11
CA SER A 121 -3.60 8.39 -28.22
C SER A 121 -4.00 9.29 -29.39
N LEU A 122 -3.04 9.61 -30.25
CA LEU A 122 -3.27 10.44 -31.43
C LEU A 122 -4.22 9.80 -32.46
N ASP A 123 -4.32 8.48 -32.45
CA ASP A 123 -5.21 7.68 -33.30
C ASP A 123 -6.66 7.56 -32.78
N GLY A 124 -6.94 8.11 -31.59
CA GLY A 124 -8.24 8.04 -30.94
C GLY A 124 -8.45 6.83 -30.03
N THR A 125 -7.42 6.00 -29.81
CA THR A 125 -7.44 4.93 -28.82
C THR A 125 -7.39 5.52 -27.41
N ILE A 126 -8.13 4.92 -26.47
CA ILE A 126 -8.13 5.32 -25.06
C ILE A 126 -7.19 4.37 -24.29
N ARG A 127 -6.14 4.94 -23.71
CA ARG A 127 -5.08 4.20 -23.01
C ARG A 127 -5.38 4.04 -21.52
N PRO A 128 -4.89 2.95 -20.90
CA PRO A 128 -5.00 2.74 -19.47
C PRO A 128 -4.28 3.85 -18.68
N ILE A 129 -4.79 4.12 -17.50
CA ILE A 129 -4.31 5.16 -16.58
C ILE A 129 -4.07 4.58 -15.19
N SER A 130 -3.22 5.24 -14.39
CA SER A 130 -2.99 4.86 -13.00
C SER A 130 -3.98 5.55 -12.06
N GLY A 131 -4.32 4.89 -10.94
CA GLY A 131 -5.13 5.49 -9.87
C GLY A 131 -6.63 5.43 -10.12
N VAL A 132 -7.11 4.46 -10.93
CA VAL A 132 -8.55 4.35 -11.22
C VAL A 132 -9.35 3.92 -10.00
N LEU A 133 -8.84 3.02 -9.15
CA LEU A 133 -9.56 2.59 -7.95
C LEU A 133 -9.88 3.74 -6.98
N PRO A 134 -8.93 4.58 -6.54
CA PRO A 134 -9.28 5.74 -5.70
C PRO A 134 -10.21 6.73 -6.40
N MET A 135 -10.12 6.90 -7.72
CA MET A 135 -11.06 7.71 -8.48
C MET A 135 -12.46 7.09 -8.52
N ALA A 136 -12.59 5.77 -8.72
CA ALA A 136 -13.87 5.06 -8.69
C ALA A 136 -14.53 5.09 -7.31
N LEU A 137 -13.74 4.97 -6.23
CA LEU A 137 -14.23 5.16 -4.86
C LEU A 137 -14.71 6.59 -4.62
N ALA A 138 -14.06 7.59 -5.20
CA ALA A 138 -14.54 8.97 -5.17
C ALA A 138 -15.83 9.13 -5.99
N ALA A 139 -15.95 8.52 -7.16
CA ALA A 139 -17.17 8.51 -7.97
C ALA A 139 -18.38 8.02 -7.16
N LYS A 140 -18.19 6.92 -6.39
CA LYS A 140 -19.23 6.40 -5.49
C LYS A 140 -19.65 7.43 -4.43
N ARG A 141 -18.68 8.09 -3.79
CA ARG A 141 -18.97 9.13 -2.77
C ARG A 141 -19.69 10.35 -3.33
N GLU A 142 -19.38 10.72 -4.58
CA GLU A 142 -19.95 11.86 -5.28
C GLU A 142 -21.30 11.54 -5.98
N GLY A 143 -21.82 10.31 -5.80
CA GLY A 143 -23.10 9.90 -6.36
C GLY A 143 -23.10 9.76 -7.89
N ILE A 144 -21.93 9.52 -8.50
CA ILE A 144 -21.82 9.16 -9.93
C ILE A 144 -22.47 7.80 -10.16
N GLN A 145 -23.35 7.73 -11.15
CA GLN A 145 -24.09 6.52 -11.51
C GLN A 145 -23.40 5.73 -12.63
N ALA A 146 -22.72 6.40 -13.54
CA ALA A 146 -22.03 5.79 -14.67
C ALA A 146 -20.59 6.30 -14.76
N LEU A 147 -19.63 5.38 -14.79
CA LEU A 147 -18.20 5.68 -14.89
C LEU A 147 -17.63 5.04 -16.15
N PHE A 148 -17.15 5.89 -17.08
CA PHE A 148 -16.54 5.48 -18.34
C PHE A 148 -15.02 5.52 -18.17
N VAL A 149 -14.37 4.37 -18.37
CA VAL A 149 -12.92 4.18 -18.13
C VAL A 149 -12.27 3.43 -19.27
N PRO A 150 -10.94 3.52 -19.44
CA PRO A 150 -10.23 2.64 -20.36
C PRO A 150 -10.56 1.18 -20.07
N ALA A 151 -10.73 0.36 -21.11
CA ALA A 151 -11.17 -1.03 -20.95
C ALA A 151 -10.26 -1.86 -20.04
N GLU A 152 -8.95 -1.62 -20.07
CA GLU A 152 -7.99 -2.30 -19.20
C GLU A 152 -8.14 -1.94 -17.70
N ASN A 153 -8.75 -0.77 -17.40
CA ASN A 153 -9.00 -0.33 -16.03
C ASN A 153 -10.42 -0.69 -15.52
N ALA A 154 -11.29 -1.22 -16.38
CA ALA A 154 -12.67 -1.49 -16.01
C ALA A 154 -12.79 -2.50 -14.84
N PRO A 155 -12.08 -3.64 -14.81
CA PRO A 155 -12.12 -4.56 -13.67
C PRO A 155 -11.74 -3.89 -12.34
N GLU A 156 -10.69 -3.03 -12.35
CA GLU A 156 -10.26 -2.25 -11.19
C GLU A 156 -11.34 -1.28 -10.70
N ALA A 157 -12.01 -0.58 -11.63
CA ALA A 157 -13.06 0.38 -11.30
C ALA A 157 -14.28 -0.28 -10.64
N THR A 158 -14.62 -1.53 -11.01
CA THR A 158 -15.76 -2.27 -10.45
C THR A 158 -15.61 -2.55 -8.95
N LEU A 159 -14.37 -2.58 -8.43
CA LEU A 159 -14.09 -2.81 -7.00
C LEU A 159 -14.71 -1.75 -6.09
N ALA A 160 -15.01 -0.57 -6.59
CA ALA A 160 -15.69 0.49 -5.83
C ALA A 160 -17.14 0.11 -5.44
N ARG A 161 -17.75 -0.87 -6.16
CA ARG A 161 -19.13 -1.34 -5.90
C ARG A 161 -20.12 -0.18 -5.76
N GLY A 162 -20.11 0.72 -6.74
CA GLY A 162 -20.94 1.93 -6.72
C GLY A 162 -21.47 2.26 -8.11
N PRO A 163 -20.74 3.02 -8.95
CA PRO A 163 -21.18 3.37 -10.29
C PRO A 163 -21.19 2.15 -11.21
N ALA A 164 -22.10 2.10 -12.20
CA ALA A 164 -22.00 1.22 -13.34
C ALA A 164 -20.75 1.59 -14.15
N VAL A 165 -19.90 0.61 -14.46
CA VAL A 165 -18.61 0.82 -15.13
C VAL A 165 -18.72 0.43 -16.59
N TYR A 166 -18.32 1.33 -17.49
CA TYR A 166 -18.35 1.11 -18.93
C TYR A 166 -16.93 1.11 -19.51
N PRO A 167 -16.44 -0.04 -20.01
CA PRO A 167 -15.13 -0.13 -20.64
C PRO A 167 -15.15 0.55 -22.02
N ILE A 168 -14.19 1.43 -22.28
CA ILE A 168 -14.08 2.17 -23.53
C ILE A 168 -12.71 1.94 -24.16
N HIS A 169 -12.69 1.54 -25.44
CA HIS A 169 -11.48 1.31 -26.21
C HIS A 169 -11.09 2.52 -27.07
N THR A 170 -12.09 3.21 -27.66
CA THR A 170 -11.84 4.32 -28.59
C THR A 170 -12.83 5.46 -28.40
N VAL A 171 -12.41 6.65 -28.81
CA VAL A 171 -13.25 7.86 -28.83
C VAL A 171 -14.46 7.66 -29.76
N ALA A 172 -14.29 7.00 -30.90
CA ALA A 172 -15.37 6.71 -31.84
C ALA A 172 -16.46 5.82 -31.22
N GLN A 173 -16.07 4.74 -30.50
CA GLN A 173 -16.98 3.87 -29.75
C GLN A 173 -17.80 4.66 -28.73
N LEU A 174 -17.12 5.50 -27.94
CA LEU A 174 -17.78 6.30 -26.92
C LEU A 174 -18.76 7.32 -27.54
N ALA A 175 -18.37 7.99 -28.62
CA ALA A 175 -19.21 8.95 -29.31
C ALA A 175 -20.49 8.29 -29.87
N ALA A 176 -20.36 7.13 -30.55
CA ALA A 176 -21.47 6.36 -31.05
C ALA A 176 -22.42 5.90 -29.93
N GLY A 177 -21.86 5.45 -28.80
CA GLY A 177 -22.64 5.07 -27.61
C GLY A 177 -23.39 6.24 -26.98
N LEU A 178 -22.77 7.40 -26.81
CA LEU A 178 -23.41 8.60 -26.27
C LEU A 178 -24.49 9.14 -27.22
N ASN A 179 -24.30 9.03 -28.51
CA ASN A 179 -25.30 9.41 -29.51
C ASN A 179 -26.49 8.42 -29.61
N GLY A 180 -26.34 7.21 -29.02
CA GLY A 180 -27.37 6.16 -29.08
C GLY A 180 -27.32 5.33 -30.35
N GLU A 181 -26.21 5.36 -31.08
CA GLU A 181 -26.00 4.57 -32.32
C GLU A 181 -25.57 3.14 -31.98
N THR A 182 -24.88 2.94 -30.83
CA THR A 182 -24.45 1.64 -30.31
C THR A 182 -24.76 1.52 -28.82
N THR A 183 -24.94 0.29 -28.35
CA THR A 183 -25.06 0.02 -26.91
C THR A 183 -23.68 -0.17 -26.31
N LEU A 184 -23.40 0.52 -25.18
CA LEU A 184 -22.22 0.28 -24.38
C LEU A 184 -22.57 -0.75 -23.30
N GLU A 185 -21.79 -1.80 -23.19
CA GLU A 185 -22.00 -2.87 -22.22
C GLU A 185 -21.33 -2.51 -20.89
N GLU A 186 -22.01 -2.83 -19.79
CA GLU A 186 -21.50 -2.64 -18.44
C GLU A 186 -20.50 -3.75 -18.10
N GLU A 187 -19.39 -3.38 -17.51
CA GLU A 187 -18.40 -4.33 -16.99
C GLU A 187 -18.97 -5.09 -15.79
N PRO A 188 -18.96 -6.43 -15.76
CA PRO A 188 -19.43 -7.19 -14.62
C PRO A 188 -18.54 -6.94 -13.40
N LEU A 189 -19.12 -7.05 -12.20
CA LEU A 189 -18.36 -6.94 -10.95
C LEU A 189 -17.25 -7.99 -10.94
N TRP A 190 -16.02 -7.52 -10.73
CA TRP A 190 -14.90 -8.43 -10.58
C TRP A 190 -15.03 -9.23 -9.28
N VAL A 191 -14.78 -10.53 -9.36
CA VAL A 191 -14.80 -11.47 -8.23
C VAL A 191 -13.44 -12.17 -8.18
N PRO A 192 -12.81 -12.28 -6.98
CA PRO A 192 -11.55 -12.99 -6.84
C PRO A 192 -11.63 -14.43 -7.36
N SER A 193 -10.78 -14.79 -8.31
CA SER A 193 -10.57 -16.19 -8.67
C SER A 193 -9.66 -16.84 -7.63
N ARG A 194 -10.01 -18.04 -7.16
CA ARG A 194 -9.13 -18.85 -6.32
C ARG A 194 -8.05 -19.48 -7.20
N GLU A 195 -7.05 -18.71 -7.57
CA GLU A 195 -5.81 -19.30 -8.09
C GLU A 195 -4.89 -19.62 -6.92
N ASP A 196 -4.64 -20.90 -6.70
CA ASP A 196 -3.66 -21.39 -5.72
C ASP A 196 -2.24 -21.15 -6.25
N THR A 197 -1.76 -19.92 -6.13
CA THR A 197 -0.32 -19.68 -6.34
C THR A 197 0.45 -20.31 -5.18
N VAL A 198 1.33 -21.24 -5.51
CA VAL A 198 2.18 -21.93 -4.55
C VAL A 198 3.04 -20.91 -3.81
N MET A 199 2.82 -20.79 -2.50
CA MET A 199 3.65 -19.96 -1.63
C MET A 199 4.77 -20.82 -1.00
N PRO A 200 5.95 -20.21 -0.73
CA PRO A 200 6.97 -20.88 0.07
C PRO A 200 6.40 -21.26 1.44
N ASP A 201 6.60 -22.50 1.88
CA ASP A 201 6.00 -23.06 3.09
C ASP A 201 7.04 -23.23 4.22
N PHE A 202 6.62 -23.08 5.49
CA PHE A 202 7.48 -23.32 6.66
C PHE A 202 7.94 -24.78 6.76
N LYS A 203 7.18 -25.74 6.21
CA LYS A 203 7.60 -27.15 6.14
C LYS A 203 8.92 -27.36 5.39
N ASP A 204 9.31 -26.44 4.49
CA ASP A 204 10.59 -26.51 3.77
C ASP A 204 11.79 -26.09 4.64
N VAL A 205 11.54 -25.55 5.85
CA VAL A 205 12.58 -25.12 6.78
C VAL A 205 12.75 -26.19 7.84
N LEU A 206 13.88 -26.89 7.80
CA LEU A 206 14.21 -27.91 8.77
C LEU A 206 14.82 -27.27 10.02
N GLY A 207 14.41 -27.75 11.21
CA GLY A 207 14.85 -27.21 12.48
C GLY A 207 14.36 -25.77 12.70
N GLN A 208 15.12 -25.01 13.51
CA GLN A 208 14.85 -23.58 13.79
C GLN A 208 13.51 -23.32 14.51
N GLU A 209 13.04 -24.26 15.34
CA GLU A 209 11.70 -24.20 15.96
C GLU A 209 11.50 -22.94 16.79
N ASN A 210 12.54 -22.51 17.53
CA ASN A 210 12.47 -21.25 18.30
C ASN A 210 12.28 -20.02 17.41
N VAL A 211 12.87 -20.01 16.20
CA VAL A 211 12.72 -18.90 15.26
C VAL A 211 11.34 -18.94 14.60
N LYS A 212 10.84 -20.15 14.26
CA LYS A 212 9.49 -20.33 13.74
C LYS A 212 8.45 -19.87 14.77
N ARG A 213 8.62 -20.22 16.06
CA ARG A 213 7.74 -19.75 17.15
C ARG A 213 7.79 -18.24 17.30
N ALA A 214 8.97 -17.61 17.26
CA ALA A 214 9.10 -16.17 17.29
C ALA A 214 8.38 -15.47 16.11
N LEU A 215 8.45 -16.06 14.90
CA LEU A 215 7.76 -15.57 13.72
C LEU A 215 6.23 -15.80 13.80
N GLU A 216 5.77 -16.90 14.41
CA GLU A 216 4.35 -17.15 14.71
C GLU A 216 3.79 -16.07 15.66
N VAL A 217 4.48 -15.81 16.78
CA VAL A 217 4.11 -14.74 17.73
C VAL A 217 4.09 -13.38 17.02
N ALA A 218 5.11 -13.11 16.21
CA ALA A 218 5.19 -11.88 15.45
C ALA A 218 4.03 -11.72 14.46
N ALA A 219 3.67 -12.78 13.72
CA ALA A 219 2.54 -12.80 12.79
C ALA A 219 1.20 -12.58 13.50
N ALA A 220 1.00 -13.24 14.66
CA ALA A 220 -0.21 -13.14 15.45
C ALA A 220 -0.44 -11.73 16.00
N GLY A 221 0.62 -11.08 16.52
CA GLY A 221 0.54 -9.75 17.14
C GLY A 221 0.89 -8.58 16.20
N SER A 222 1.39 -8.85 14.99
CA SER A 222 2.00 -7.85 14.09
C SER A 222 3.24 -7.17 14.69
N HIS A 223 4.06 -7.94 15.42
CA HIS A 223 5.27 -7.44 16.08
C HIS A 223 6.43 -7.29 15.11
N ASN A 224 7.23 -6.25 15.32
CA ASN A 224 8.47 -6.04 14.57
C ASN A 224 9.56 -7.01 15.04
N VAL A 225 10.30 -7.60 14.10
CA VAL A 225 11.27 -8.68 14.35
C VAL A 225 12.66 -8.31 13.86
N LEU A 226 13.67 -8.68 14.64
CA LEU A 226 15.07 -8.68 14.22
C LEU A 226 15.66 -10.10 14.34
N LEU A 227 16.08 -10.64 13.22
CA LEU A 227 16.77 -11.92 13.12
C LEU A 227 18.30 -11.70 13.10
N ILE A 228 19.02 -12.30 14.05
CA ILE A 228 20.48 -12.18 14.14
C ILE A 228 21.10 -13.56 14.00
N GLY A 229 22.05 -13.72 13.11
CA GLY A 229 22.72 -15.04 12.96
C GLY A 229 23.81 -15.01 11.89
N PRO A 230 24.64 -16.05 11.82
CA PRO A 230 25.73 -16.13 10.87
C PRO A 230 25.24 -16.18 9.42
N PRO A 231 26.10 -15.93 8.45
CA PRO A 231 25.77 -16.14 7.05
C PRO A 231 25.32 -17.59 6.78
N GLY A 232 24.29 -17.77 5.97
CA GLY A 232 23.76 -19.11 5.63
C GLY A 232 22.86 -19.72 6.70
N SER A 233 22.54 -19.05 7.81
CA SER A 233 21.65 -19.59 8.85
C SER A 233 20.15 -19.61 8.48
N GLY A 234 19.77 -19.17 7.28
CA GLY A 234 18.37 -19.25 6.81
C GLY A 234 17.50 -18.03 7.11
N LYS A 235 18.04 -16.92 7.65
CA LYS A 235 17.28 -15.70 8.00
C LYS A 235 16.37 -15.20 6.88
N SER A 236 16.92 -14.96 5.70
CA SER A 236 16.18 -14.47 4.53
C SER A 236 15.18 -15.51 4.01
N MET A 237 15.49 -16.82 4.16
CA MET A 237 14.60 -17.91 3.78
C MET A 237 13.37 -17.96 4.69
N LEU A 238 13.54 -17.84 6.01
CA LEU A 238 12.47 -17.77 7.01
C LEU A 238 11.58 -16.53 6.79
N SER A 239 12.22 -15.37 6.60
CA SER A 239 11.49 -14.12 6.37
C SER A 239 10.61 -14.15 5.12
N LYS A 240 11.07 -14.74 4.02
CA LYS A 240 10.30 -14.90 2.77
C LYS A 240 9.10 -15.84 2.90
N ARG A 241 9.09 -16.70 3.93
CA ARG A 241 7.96 -17.61 4.22
C ARG A 241 6.94 -17.00 5.18
N LEU A 242 7.27 -15.90 5.85
CA LEU A 242 6.38 -15.23 6.79
C LEU A 242 4.98 -14.89 6.19
N PRO A 243 4.86 -14.45 4.92
CA PRO A 243 3.54 -14.21 4.31
C PRO A 243 2.61 -15.43 4.33
N SER A 244 3.14 -16.67 4.34
CA SER A 244 2.33 -17.88 4.34
C SER A 244 1.58 -18.14 5.67
N ILE A 245 2.05 -17.53 6.76
CA ILE A 245 1.43 -17.66 8.09
C ILE A 245 0.71 -16.38 8.55
N LEU A 246 0.78 -15.28 7.79
CA LEU A 246 0.05 -14.06 8.12
C LEU A 246 -1.47 -14.26 7.99
N PRO A 247 -2.27 -13.56 8.80
CA PRO A 247 -3.72 -13.55 8.67
C PRO A 247 -4.17 -13.08 7.30
N ASP A 248 -5.28 -13.62 6.79
CA ASP A 248 -5.85 -13.13 5.54
C ASP A 248 -6.27 -11.66 5.67
N MET A 249 -6.23 -10.93 4.56
CA MET A 249 -6.71 -9.54 4.54
C MET A 249 -8.24 -9.51 4.49
N THR A 250 -8.83 -8.54 5.19
CA THR A 250 -10.24 -8.22 4.98
C THR A 250 -10.44 -7.55 3.63
N TRP A 251 -11.70 -7.42 3.19
CA TRP A 251 -12.00 -6.69 1.96
C TRP A 251 -11.55 -5.23 2.02
N GLU A 252 -11.73 -4.60 3.16
CA GLU A 252 -11.35 -3.21 3.42
C GLU A 252 -9.81 -3.05 3.37
N GLU A 253 -9.07 -3.95 4.04
CA GLU A 253 -7.60 -3.97 3.97
C GLU A 253 -7.10 -4.17 2.53
N SER A 254 -7.74 -5.08 1.78
CA SER A 254 -7.41 -5.33 0.37
C SER A 254 -7.65 -4.10 -0.50
N LEU A 255 -8.74 -3.35 -0.26
CA LEU A 255 -9.00 -2.09 -0.96
C LEU A 255 -8.00 -0.99 -0.60
N GLU A 256 -7.62 -0.85 0.69
CA GLU A 256 -6.62 0.13 1.12
C GLU A 256 -5.27 -0.12 0.44
N VAL A 257 -4.81 -1.37 0.43
CA VAL A 257 -3.56 -1.76 -0.23
C VAL A 257 -3.68 -1.53 -1.75
N SER A 258 -4.78 -1.96 -2.35
CA SER A 258 -4.97 -1.82 -3.80
C SER A 258 -5.04 -0.37 -4.27
N GLN A 259 -5.51 0.58 -3.45
CA GLN A 259 -5.44 2.01 -3.80
C GLN A 259 -3.99 2.48 -3.97
N ILE A 260 -3.07 2.03 -3.10
CA ILE A 260 -1.64 2.37 -3.21
C ILE A 260 -1.05 1.78 -4.50
N TYR A 261 -1.36 0.51 -4.78
CA TYR A 261 -0.88 -0.20 -5.98
C TYR A 261 -1.48 0.37 -7.27
N SER A 262 -2.75 0.81 -7.24
CA SER A 262 -3.43 1.51 -8.32
C SER A 262 -2.70 2.79 -8.71
N VAL A 263 -2.38 3.65 -7.73
CA VAL A 263 -1.64 4.92 -7.95
C VAL A 263 -0.26 4.67 -8.54
N MET A 264 0.37 3.53 -8.20
CA MET A 264 1.65 3.13 -8.76
C MET A 264 1.54 2.48 -10.15
N GLY A 265 0.31 2.21 -10.63
CA GLY A 265 0.09 1.50 -11.89
C GLY A 265 0.55 0.04 -11.84
N MET A 266 0.46 -0.59 -10.67
CA MET A 266 0.92 -1.97 -10.44
C MET A 266 -0.21 -2.99 -10.47
N LEU A 267 -1.47 -2.57 -10.59
CA LEU A 267 -2.61 -3.46 -10.80
C LEU A 267 -2.72 -3.85 -12.28
N THR A 268 -3.23 -5.04 -12.53
CA THR A 268 -3.47 -5.54 -13.89
C THR A 268 -4.95 -5.89 -14.06
N PRO A 269 -5.46 -5.99 -15.30
CA PRO A 269 -6.85 -6.41 -15.52
C PRO A 269 -7.18 -7.79 -14.95
N LYS A 270 -6.19 -8.69 -14.86
CA LYS A 270 -6.36 -10.03 -14.27
C LYS A 270 -6.37 -9.97 -12.75
N ASP A 271 -5.49 -9.14 -12.17
CA ASP A 271 -5.31 -8.96 -10.73
C ASP A 271 -5.55 -7.50 -10.33
N PRO A 272 -6.82 -7.02 -10.38
CA PRO A 272 -7.16 -5.64 -10.06
C PRO A 272 -7.21 -5.38 -8.56
N LEU A 273 -7.21 -6.44 -7.72
CA LEU A 273 -7.25 -6.38 -6.26
C LEU A 273 -6.07 -7.13 -5.66
N VAL A 274 -5.34 -6.48 -4.76
CA VAL A 274 -4.31 -7.14 -3.94
C VAL A 274 -5.01 -7.95 -2.85
N THR A 275 -5.04 -9.27 -3.00
CA THR A 275 -5.72 -10.19 -2.07
C THR A 275 -4.79 -10.78 -1.01
N ARG A 276 -3.48 -10.59 -1.14
CA ARG A 276 -2.45 -11.12 -0.22
C ARG A 276 -1.67 -9.99 0.41
N ARG A 277 -1.26 -10.20 1.67
CA ARG A 277 -0.41 -9.22 2.37
C ARG A 277 0.88 -9.00 1.61
N PRO A 278 1.22 -7.75 1.25
CA PRO A 278 2.45 -7.43 0.54
C PRO A 278 3.69 -7.86 1.31
N PHE A 279 4.69 -8.37 0.59
CA PHE A 279 6.04 -8.59 1.11
C PHE A 279 7.01 -7.76 0.28
N ARG A 280 7.55 -6.69 0.88
CA ARG A 280 8.48 -5.78 0.22
C ARG A 280 9.88 -5.98 0.77
N SER A 281 10.84 -6.16 -0.11
CA SER A 281 12.24 -6.40 0.27
C SER A 281 13.16 -5.50 -0.57
N PRO A 282 13.25 -4.19 -0.22
CA PRO A 282 14.14 -3.29 -0.91
C PRO A 282 15.60 -3.65 -0.67
N HIS A 283 16.42 -3.47 -1.68
CA HIS A 283 17.88 -3.64 -1.56
C HIS A 283 18.47 -2.52 -0.68
N HIS A 284 19.56 -2.78 0.05
CA HIS A 284 20.18 -1.80 0.96
C HIS A 284 20.67 -0.51 0.28
N THR A 285 20.83 -0.52 -1.06
CA THR A 285 21.17 0.67 -1.86
C THR A 285 19.95 1.55 -2.22
N VAL A 286 18.76 1.23 -1.74
CA VAL A 286 17.55 2.01 -2.03
C VAL A 286 17.74 3.47 -1.60
N SER A 287 17.29 4.39 -2.43
CA SER A 287 17.32 5.82 -2.09
C SER A 287 16.24 6.17 -1.06
N ASN A 288 16.43 7.28 -0.35
CA ASN A 288 15.43 7.81 0.59
C ASN A 288 14.05 8.00 -0.09
N ALA A 289 14.04 8.48 -1.33
CA ALA A 289 12.81 8.63 -2.12
C ALA A 289 12.22 7.30 -2.56
N GLY A 290 13.03 6.29 -2.83
CA GLY A 290 12.56 4.93 -3.12
C GLY A 290 11.94 4.27 -1.89
N LEU A 291 12.53 4.46 -0.70
CA LEU A 291 12.03 3.86 0.52
C LEU A 291 10.77 4.58 1.05
N ALA A 292 10.84 5.89 1.28
CA ALA A 292 9.74 6.66 1.88
C ALA A 292 8.75 7.23 0.86
N GLY A 293 9.14 7.31 -0.40
CA GLY A 293 8.39 8.00 -1.42
C GLY A 293 8.92 9.40 -1.71
N GLY A 294 8.51 9.98 -2.82
CA GLY A 294 9.00 11.30 -3.24
C GLY A 294 8.80 11.58 -4.72
N GLY A 295 9.64 12.46 -5.24
CA GLY A 295 9.59 12.93 -6.62
C GLY A 295 8.94 14.30 -6.75
N SER A 296 8.95 14.86 -7.96
CA SER A 296 8.28 16.15 -8.30
C SER A 296 6.76 16.04 -8.20
N ASN A 297 6.23 14.89 -8.58
CA ASN A 297 4.87 14.45 -8.27
C ASN A 297 5.00 13.34 -7.21
N PRO A 298 4.65 13.61 -5.92
CA PRO A 298 4.89 12.66 -4.84
C PRO A 298 4.24 11.31 -5.13
N ARG A 299 5.05 10.24 -5.09
CA ARG A 299 4.60 8.85 -5.22
C ARG A 299 4.94 8.07 -3.96
N PRO A 300 4.14 7.05 -3.60
CA PRO A 300 4.45 6.19 -2.47
C PRO A 300 5.75 5.41 -2.70
N GLY A 301 6.50 5.16 -1.61
CA GLY A 301 7.70 4.33 -1.62
C GLY A 301 7.44 2.92 -1.10
N GLU A 302 8.53 2.14 -0.92
CA GLU A 302 8.49 0.75 -0.44
C GLU A 302 7.78 0.61 0.92
N ILE A 303 7.91 1.61 1.80
CA ILE A 303 7.24 1.66 3.11
C ILE A 303 5.71 1.62 2.92
N SER A 304 5.17 2.45 2.00
CA SER A 304 3.73 2.47 1.73
C SER A 304 3.27 1.26 0.91
N LEU A 305 4.12 0.74 0.02
CA LEU A 305 3.85 -0.49 -0.72
C LEU A 305 3.81 -1.73 0.20
N ALA A 306 4.44 -1.67 1.38
CA ALA A 306 4.37 -2.70 2.41
C ALA A 306 3.13 -2.59 3.31
N HIS A 307 2.24 -1.61 3.09
CA HIS A 307 1.04 -1.38 3.91
C HIS A 307 0.22 -2.66 4.09
N LYS A 308 -0.21 -2.93 5.35
CA LYS A 308 -0.90 -4.16 5.79
C LYS A 308 -0.13 -5.46 5.53
N GLY A 309 1.16 -5.36 5.22
CA GLY A 309 2.05 -6.47 4.92
C GLY A 309 3.37 -6.41 5.68
N VAL A 310 4.44 -6.84 5.04
CA VAL A 310 5.79 -6.94 5.60
C VAL A 310 6.76 -6.08 4.81
N LEU A 311 7.54 -5.27 5.53
CA LEU A 311 8.75 -4.65 5.01
C LEU A 311 9.96 -5.44 5.55
N PHE A 312 10.65 -6.14 4.67
CA PHE A 312 11.83 -6.94 5.01
C PHE A 312 13.11 -6.19 4.64
N LEU A 313 13.98 -5.97 5.62
CA LEU A 313 15.30 -5.37 5.44
C LEU A 313 16.37 -6.43 5.69
N ASP A 314 16.90 -7.00 4.63
CA ASP A 314 18.04 -7.89 4.72
C ASP A 314 19.33 -7.09 4.89
N GLU A 315 20.30 -7.64 5.62
CA GLU A 315 21.56 -6.95 5.91
C GLU A 315 21.36 -5.53 6.46
N MET A 316 20.44 -5.37 7.43
CA MET A 316 20.01 -4.08 7.96
C MET A 316 21.15 -3.08 8.24
N PRO A 317 22.32 -3.46 8.82
CA PRO A 317 23.42 -2.51 9.07
C PRO A 317 24.12 -1.99 7.80
N GLU A 318 23.84 -2.57 6.62
CA GLU A 318 24.40 -2.08 5.35
C GLU A 318 23.57 -0.97 4.70
N PHE A 319 22.35 -0.74 5.18
CA PHE A 319 21.57 0.45 4.80
C PHE A 319 22.22 1.72 5.34
N ARG A 320 22.06 2.80 4.61
CA ARG A 320 22.48 4.13 5.07
C ARG A 320 21.69 4.53 6.33
N LYS A 321 22.37 5.14 7.28
CA LYS A 321 21.76 5.53 8.56
C LYS A 321 20.59 6.49 8.39
N ASP A 322 20.71 7.47 7.49
CA ASP A 322 19.64 8.40 7.15
C ASP A 322 18.40 7.70 6.56
N THR A 323 18.63 6.66 5.74
CA THR A 323 17.56 5.83 5.18
C THR A 323 16.82 5.02 6.27
N LEU A 324 17.56 4.42 7.22
CA LEU A 324 16.96 3.69 8.34
C LEU A 324 16.16 4.62 9.27
N ASP A 325 16.66 5.83 9.52
CA ASP A 325 16.00 6.79 10.41
C ASP A 325 14.65 7.30 9.84
N LEU A 326 14.44 7.24 8.51
CA LEU A 326 13.15 7.56 7.89
C LEU A 326 12.02 6.63 8.33
N MET A 327 12.32 5.39 8.76
CA MET A 327 11.30 4.44 9.20
C MET A 327 10.73 4.74 10.59
N ARG A 328 11.39 5.61 11.38
CA ARG A 328 11.00 5.88 12.77
C ARG A 328 9.59 6.43 12.88
N GLN A 329 9.25 7.41 12.05
CA GLN A 329 7.91 8.00 12.04
C GLN A 329 6.83 7.03 11.51
N PRO A 330 7.01 6.35 10.36
CA PRO A 330 6.03 5.38 9.87
C PRO A 330 5.72 4.24 10.86
N LEU A 331 6.73 3.77 11.60
CA LEU A 331 6.54 2.74 12.62
C LEU A 331 5.73 3.21 13.85
N GLU A 332 5.71 4.53 14.13
CA GLU A 332 4.88 5.11 15.20
C GLU A 332 3.50 5.51 14.69
N ASP A 333 3.46 6.29 13.61
CA ASP A 333 2.25 6.95 13.12
C ASP A 333 1.43 6.09 12.14
N GLY A 334 1.99 5.00 11.62
CA GLY A 334 1.36 4.18 10.58
C GLY A 334 1.15 4.89 9.26
N LYS A 335 1.88 5.97 8.99
CA LYS A 335 1.76 6.79 7.77
C LYS A 335 3.08 7.47 7.41
N VAL A 336 3.23 7.77 6.13
CA VAL A 336 4.33 8.57 5.58
C VAL A 336 3.79 9.87 5.01
N THR A 337 4.32 10.99 5.44
CA THR A 337 3.97 12.30 4.89
C THR A 337 5.12 12.88 4.08
N ILE A 338 4.88 13.13 2.80
CA ILE A 338 5.84 13.72 1.87
C ILE A 338 5.48 15.20 1.71
N SER A 339 6.28 16.07 2.31
CA SER A 339 6.09 17.52 2.21
C SER A 339 6.89 18.09 1.05
N ARG A 340 6.28 18.94 0.23
CA ARG A 340 6.87 19.67 -0.89
C ARG A 340 6.33 21.10 -0.91
N VAL A 341 6.97 21.98 -1.67
CA VAL A 341 6.49 23.35 -1.90
C VAL A 341 5.07 23.37 -2.45
N SER A 342 4.70 22.35 -3.24
CA SER A 342 3.38 22.21 -3.86
C SER A 342 2.30 21.63 -2.92
N GLY A 343 2.63 21.27 -1.68
CA GLY A 343 1.73 20.67 -0.71
C GLY A 343 2.30 19.43 -0.02
N ALA A 344 1.59 18.90 0.95
CA ALA A 344 1.90 17.66 1.64
C ALA A 344 0.96 16.55 1.19
N VAL A 345 1.52 15.36 0.92
CA VAL A 345 0.75 14.16 0.59
C VAL A 345 1.07 13.08 1.62
N THR A 346 0.03 12.47 2.17
CA THR A 346 0.16 11.41 3.18
C THR A 346 -0.29 10.08 2.60
N TYR A 347 0.54 9.05 2.79
CA TYR A 347 0.26 7.67 2.43
C TYR A 347 0.17 6.79 3.66
N PRO A 348 -0.75 5.83 3.73
CA PRO A 348 -0.78 4.84 4.80
C PRO A 348 0.47 3.96 4.74
N ALA A 349 0.94 3.55 5.91
CA ALA A 349 2.19 2.81 6.07
C ALA A 349 2.15 1.93 7.33
N GLU A 350 1.08 1.17 7.48
CA GLU A 350 0.94 0.19 8.55
C GLU A 350 1.52 -1.14 8.09
N PHE A 351 2.74 -1.45 8.50
CA PHE A 351 3.45 -2.65 8.10
C PHE A 351 4.11 -3.31 9.32
N MET A 352 4.44 -4.58 9.18
CA MET A 352 5.30 -5.32 10.08
C MET A 352 6.74 -5.20 9.57
N LEU A 353 7.64 -4.67 10.41
CA LEU A 353 9.05 -4.59 10.07
C LEU A 353 9.75 -5.90 10.44
N VAL A 354 10.37 -6.55 9.45
CA VAL A 354 11.24 -7.70 9.67
C VAL A 354 12.64 -7.34 9.21
N CYS A 355 13.61 -7.48 10.09
CA CYS A 355 15.00 -7.18 9.79
C CYS A 355 15.86 -8.44 9.94
N ALA A 356 16.88 -8.55 9.11
CA ALA A 356 17.92 -9.56 9.28
C ALA A 356 19.29 -8.90 9.33
N MET A 357 20.16 -9.39 10.21
CA MET A 357 21.54 -8.94 10.28
C MET A 357 22.48 -10.05 10.72
N ASN A 358 23.74 -9.88 10.39
CA ASN A 358 24.80 -10.70 10.97
C ASN A 358 25.19 -10.18 12.35
N PRO A 359 25.78 -11.00 13.24
CA PRO A 359 26.16 -10.55 14.58
C PRO A 359 27.35 -9.58 14.60
N CYS A 360 28.17 -9.57 13.53
CA CYS A 360 29.30 -8.66 13.30
C CYS A 360 29.61 -8.55 11.81
N LYS A 361 30.57 -7.71 11.43
CA LYS A 361 30.98 -7.51 10.02
C LYS A 361 31.45 -8.79 9.32
N CYS A 362 32.16 -9.70 10.02
CA CYS A 362 32.58 -10.99 9.43
C CYS A 362 31.46 -12.05 9.49
N GLY A 363 30.42 -11.82 10.29
CA GLY A 363 29.24 -12.68 10.40
C GLY A 363 29.33 -13.80 11.44
N TRP A 364 30.45 -13.99 12.16
CA TRP A 364 30.70 -15.18 12.98
C TRP A 364 30.90 -14.87 14.48
N TYR A 365 30.56 -13.67 14.97
CA TYR A 365 30.67 -13.34 16.39
C TYR A 365 29.68 -14.17 17.21
N GLY A 366 30.21 -14.85 18.25
CA GLY A 366 29.42 -15.76 19.09
C GLY A 366 29.20 -17.15 18.52
N ASP A 367 29.62 -17.43 17.26
CA ASP A 367 29.50 -18.75 16.67
C ASP A 367 30.54 -19.73 17.27
N PRO A 368 30.12 -20.95 17.65
CA PRO A 368 31.02 -21.96 18.25
C PRO A 368 32.21 -22.36 17.37
N SER A 369 32.16 -22.14 16.07
CA SER A 369 33.21 -22.47 15.11
C SER A 369 34.51 -21.69 15.30
N GLY A 370 34.52 -20.61 16.12
CA GLY A 370 35.69 -19.76 16.34
C GLY A 370 36.17 -18.97 15.11
N ARG A 371 35.37 -18.87 14.06
CA ARG A 371 35.75 -18.19 12.79
C ARG A 371 35.78 -16.66 12.92
N CYS A 372 35.22 -16.10 13.99
CA CYS A 372 35.21 -14.66 14.18
C CYS A 372 36.60 -14.10 14.43
N ARG A 373 36.96 -13.07 13.65
CA ARG A 373 38.23 -12.32 13.81
C ARG A 373 38.03 -10.85 14.17
N CYS A 374 36.78 -10.44 14.46
CA CYS A 374 36.45 -9.07 14.82
C CYS A 374 36.87 -8.78 16.25
N SER A 375 37.48 -7.63 16.49
CA SER A 375 37.62 -7.08 17.84
C SER A 375 36.25 -6.66 18.39
N GLN A 376 36.14 -6.54 19.72
CA GLN A 376 34.92 -6.01 20.34
C GLN A 376 34.52 -4.64 19.76
N ARG A 377 35.50 -3.79 19.51
CA ARG A 377 35.28 -2.48 18.87
C ARG A 377 34.67 -2.59 17.46
N ASP A 378 35.10 -3.59 16.67
CA ASP A 378 34.53 -3.81 15.32
C ASP A 378 33.06 -4.26 15.41
N VAL A 379 32.75 -5.13 16.39
CA VAL A 379 31.38 -5.59 16.66
C VAL A 379 30.50 -4.41 17.04
N ASP A 380 30.96 -3.59 18.00
CA ASP A 380 30.23 -2.43 18.50
C ASP A 380 30.02 -1.38 17.39
N ASN A 381 31.05 -1.10 16.59
CA ASN A 381 30.94 -0.20 15.43
C ASN A 381 29.96 -0.71 14.37
N TYR A 382 29.90 -2.02 14.14
CA TYR A 382 28.95 -2.61 13.20
C TYR A 382 27.51 -2.47 13.71
N ARG A 383 27.27 -2.81 14.97
CA ARG A 383 25.94 -2.72 15.61
C ARG A 383 25.45 -1.28 15.77
N SER A 384 26.34 -0.32 16.04
CA SER A 384 26.01 1.10 16.19
C SER A 384 25.54 1.80 14.91
N ARG A 385 25.65 1.13 13.74
CA ARG A 385 25.02 1.62 12.49
C ARG A 385 23.50 1.69 12.60
N ILE A 386 22.90 0.84 13.44
CA ILE A 386 21.48 0.87 13.73
C ILE A 386 21.27 1.80 14.93
N SER A 387 20.42 2.81 14.76
CA SER A 387 20.15 3.77 15.85
C SER A 387 19.36 3.13 17.00
N GLY A 388 19.70 3.48 18.24
CA GLY A 388 18.97 3.02 19.42
C GLY A 388 17.44 3.25 19.30
N PRO A 389 16.98 4.44 18.88
CA PRO A 389 15.56 4.70 18.67
C PRO A 389 14.87 3.77 17.65
N LEU A 390 15.59 3.22 16.67
CA LEU A 390 15.02 2.23 15.75
C LEU A 390 14.96 0.84 16.38
N LEU A 391 16.01 0.44 17.12
CA LEU A 391 16.02 -0.80 17.91
C LEU A 391 14.92 -0.81 18.98
N ASP A 392 14.64 0.35 19.56
CA ASP A 392 13.51 0.51 20.48
C ASP A 392 12.14 0.21 19.84
N ARG A 393 12.02 0.17 18.53
CA ARG A 393 10.78 -0.15 17.80
C ARG A 393 10.69 -1.60 17.35
N ILE A 394 11.70 -2.39 17.66
CA ILE A 394 11.69 -3.85 17.43
C ILE A 394 11.18 -4.53 18.69
N ASP A 395 10.18 -5.36 18.57
CA ASP A 395 9.53 -6.03 19.70
C ASP A 395 10.22 -7.37 20.02
N ILE A 396 10.58 -8.11 18.98
CA ILE A 396 11.15 -9.46 19.06
C ILE A 396 12.53 -9.46 18.45
N VAL A 397 13.52 -9.90 19.22
CA VAL A 397 14.88 -10.13 18.76
C VAL A 397 15.17 -11.62 18.96
N VAL A 398 15.55 -12.33 17.90
CA VAL A 398 15.82 -13.77 17.96
C VAL A 398 17.12 -14.12 17.27
N GLU A 399 17.90 -14.98 17.91
CA GLU A 399 19.12 -15.54 17.32
C GLU A 399 18.76 -16.73 16.43
N VAL A 400 19.29 -16.72 15.22
CA VAL A 400 19.14 -17.78 14.23
C VAL A 400 20.45 -18.57 14.18
N PRO A 401 20.55 -19.72 14.84
CA PRO A 401 21.78 -20.49 14.90
C PRO A 401 22.16 -21.06 13.53
N SER A 402 23.43 -21.45 13.39
CA SER A 402 23.87 -22.24 12.24
C SER A 402 23.10 -23.55 12.19
N VAL A 403 22.70 -23.98 11.00
CA VAL A 403 22.04 -25.28 10.80
C VAL A 403 23.08 -26.39 10.95
N HIS A 404 22.82 -27.39 11.81
CA HIS A 404 23.68 -28.54 11.96
C HIS A 404 23.44 -29.55 10.84
N PHE A 405 24.49 -30.31 10.50
CA PHE A 405 24.41 -31.32 9.44
C PHE A 405 23.40 -32.41 9.77
N GLU A 406 23.27 -32.77 11.05
CA GLU A 406 22.31 -33.74 11.58
C GLU A 406 20.87 -33.32 11.26
N ASP A 407 20.52 -32.03 11.47
CA ASP A 407 19.19 -31.49 11.18
C ASP A 407 18.84 -31.59 9.68
N LEU A 408 19.85 -31.45 8.81
CA LEU A 408 19.68 -31.60 7.35
C LEU A 408 19.51 -33.06 6.91
N ARG A 409 20.06 -33.99 7.68
CA ARG A 409 20.04 -35.43 7.37
C ARG A 409 18.73 -36.09 7.81
N GLU A 410 18.19 -35.72 8.97
CA GLU A 410 17.05 -36.41 9.58
C GLU A 410 15.73 -36.09 8.89
N ARG A 411 15.65 -35.04 8.05
CA ARG A 411 14.46 -34.62 7.27
C ARG A 411 13.14 -34.86 8.02
N ALA A 412 13.12 -34.59 9.34
CA ALA A 412 11.87 -34.63 10.09
C ALA A 412 10.85 -33.71 9.39
N GLU A 413 9.63 -34.18 9.23
CA GLU A 413 8.58 -33.36 8.64
C GLU A 413 8.36 -32.12 9.52
N ALA A 414 8.74 -30.95 9.00
CA ALA A 414 8.50 -29.69 9.68
C ALA A 414 7.02 -29.29 9.58
N GLU A 415 6.53 -28.57 10.55
CA GLU A 415 5.15 -28.14 10.60
C GLU A 415 4.76 -27.29 9.38
N PRO A 416 3.66 -27.60 8.66
CA PRO A 416 3.23 -26.83 7.50
C PRO A 416 2.70 -25.45 7.90
N SER A 417 2.92 -24.46 7.05
CA SER A 417 2.41 -23.08 7.24
C SER A 417 0.91 -23.01 7.51
N ALA A 418 0.13 -23.94 6.97
CA ALA A 418 -1.32 -23.97 7.18
C ALA A 418 -1.71 -24.15 8.66
N SER A 419 -1.00 -25.04 9.39
CA SER A 419 -1.25 -25.27 10.82
C SER A 419 -0.88 -24.05 11.66
N VAL A 420 0.29 -23.44 11.38
CA VAL A 420 0.73 -22.21 12.04
C VAL A 420 -0.26 -21.07 11.76
N LYS A 421 -0.68 -20.90 10.50
CA LYS A 421 -1.67 -19.88 10.10
C LYS A 421 -3.00 -20.05 10.83
N GLN A 422 -3.43 -21.28 11.07
CA GLN A 422 -4.68 -21.54 11.81
C GLN A 422 -4.59 -20.99 13.24
N ARG A 423 -3.47 -21.22 13.96
CA ARG A 423 -3.25 -20.65 15.31
C ARG A 423 -3.16 -19.13 15.28
N VAL A 424 -2.44 -18.58 14.30
CA VAL A 424 -2.33 -17.13 14.09
C VAL A 424 -3.69 -16.49 13.84
N ASN A 425 -4.54 -17.10 13.01
CA ASN A 425 -5.90 -16.63 12.76
C ASN A 425 -6.75 -16.68 14.03
N ALA A 426 -6.69 -17.77 14.81
CA ALA A 426 -7.43 -17.89 16.08
C ALA A 426 -7.03 -16.79 17.08
N ALA A 427 -5.72 -16.52 17.23
CA ALA A 427 -5.23 -15.42 18.08
C ALA A 427 -5.68 -14.05 17.54
N ARG A 428 -5.70 -13.86 16.22
CA ARG A 428 -6.18 -12.62 15.59
C ARG A 428 -7.68 -12.41 15.81
N ASP A 429 -8.47 -13.47 15.79
CA ASP A 429 -9.91 -13.41 16.09
C ASP A 429 -10.18 -12.99 17.54
N VAL A 430 -9.32 -13.40 18.49
CA VAL A 430 -9.37 -12.91 19.87
C VAL A 430 -9.11 -11.41 19.93
N GLN A 431 -8.09 -10.93 19.21
CA GLN A 431 -7.76 -9.50 19.13
C GLN A 431 -8.87 -8.69 18.45
N ASN A 432 -9.45 -9.19 17.37
CA ASN A 432 -10.57 -8.55 16.68
C ASN A 432 -11.81 -8.40 17.58
N ARG A 433 -12.10 -9.40 18.42
CA ARG A 433 -13.17 -9.32 19.43
C ARG A 433 -12.84 -8.31 20.54
N ARG A 434 -11.58 -8.23 20.93
CA ARG A 434 -11.07 -7.31 21.98
C ARG A 434 -11.12 -5.86 21.56
N PHE A 435 -10.69 -5.54 20.33
CA PHE A 435 -10.52 -4.18 19.84
C PHE A 435 -11.62 -3.69 18.90
N GLY A 436 -12.55 -4.57 18.51
CA GLY A 436 -13.50 -4.30 17.44
C GLY A 436 -12.89 -4.51 16.05
N SER A 437 -13.71 -4.45 15.00
CA SER A 437 -13.36 -4.81 13.62
C SER A 437 -12.38 -3.85 12.91
N GLY A 438 -11.66 -2.99 13.64
CA GLY A 438 -10.79 -1.94 13.09
C GLY A 438 -9.39 -2.37 12.66
N GLY A 439 -9.05 -3.67 12.62
CA GLY A 439 -7.72 -4.14 12.22
C GLY A 439 -6.60 -3.84 13.22
N MET A 440 -6.93 -3.48 14.46
CA MET A 440 -5.97 -3.24 15.54
C MET A 440 -5.37 -4.56 16.04
N CYS A 441 -4.10 -4.57 16.38
CA CYS A 441 -3.37 -5.75 16.89
C CYS A 441 -2.60 -5.41 18.16
N ASN A 442 -2.15 -6.46 18.89
CA ASN A 442 -1.50 -6.27 20.17
C ASN A 442 -0.25 -5.38 20.09
N ALA A 443 0.55 -5.44 19.03
CA ALA A 443 1.72 -4.58 18.87
C ALA A 443 1.37 -3.08 18.88
N ARG A 444 0.12 -2.73 18.52
CA ARG A 444 -0.36 -1.34 18.41
C ARG A 444 -1.15 -0.85 19.62
N MET A 445 -1.29 -1.67 20.67
CA MET A 445 -1.95 -1.24 21.90
C MET A 445 -1.31 0.05 22.44
N GLY A 446 -2.13 1.04 22.73
CA GLY A 446 -1.73 2.24 23.49
C GLY A 446 -1.75 2.00 24.99
N PRO A 447 -1.43 3.04 25.80
CA PRO A 447 -1.40 2.93 27.25
C PRO A 447 -2.74 2.55 27.88
N GLU A 448 -3.86 2.91 27.27
CA GLU A 448 -5.20 2.61 27.74
C GLU A 448 -5.54 1.12 27.55
N GLU A 449 -5.31 0.60 26.33
CA GLU A 449 -5.53 -0.81 26.01
C GLU A 449 -4.59 -1.70 26.84
N MET A 450 -3.34 -1.30 27.02
CA MET A 450 -2.41 -2.08 27.85
C MET A 450 -2.88 -2.17 29.31
N ARG A 451 -3.35 -1.06 29.89
CA ARG A 451 -3.95 -1.10 31.25
C ARG A 451 -5.16 -2.00 31.33
N ARG A 452 -5.95 -2.07 30.27
CA ARG A 452 -7.19 -2.85 30.23
C ARG A 452 -6.97 -4.34 29.97
N TYR A 453 -5.96 -4.72 29.17
CA TYR A 453 -5.81 -6.08 28.65
C TYR A 453 -4.52 -6.79 29.04
N CYS A 454 -3.58 -6.09 29.69
CA CYS A 454 -2.29 -6.65 30.11
C CYS A 454 -2.16 -6.62 31.64
N HIS A 455 -3.16 -7.16 32.34
CA HIS A 455 -3.08 -7.32 33.80
C HIS A 455 -2.05 -8.38 34.15
N LEU A 456 -1.22 -8.09 35.15
CA LEU A 456 -0.23 -9.02 35.68
C LEU A 456 -0.66 -9.51 37.07
N SER A 457 -0.57 -10.82 37.30
CA SER A 457 -0.61 -11.41 38.64
C SER A 457 0.64 -10.98 39.43
N GLU A 458 0.64 -11.17 40.76
CA GLU A 458 1.83 -10.89 41.58
C GLU A 458 3.06 -11.66 41.08
N GLU A 459 2.92 -12.93 40.73
CA GLU A 459 3.97 -13.77 40.20
C GLU A 459 4.53 -13.22 38.87
N CYS A 460 3.66 -12.81 37.95
CA CYS A 460 4.06 -12.16 36.70
C CYS A 460 4.78 -10.83 36.95
N ALA A 461 4.33 -10.05 37.92
CA ALA A 461 4.94 -8.77 38.28
C ALA A 461 6.34 -8.95 38.89
N GLU A 462 6.55 -9.99 39.70
CA GLU A 462 7.86 -10.34 40.25
C GLU A 462 8.85 -10.78 39.16
N LEU A 463 8.40 -11.63 38.19
CA LEU A 463 9.22 -12.01 37.04
C LEU A 463 9.62 -10.79 36.20
N MET A 464 8.68 -9.90 35.93
CA MET A 464 8.94 -8.67 35.18
C MET A 464 9.91 -7.73 35.93
N LYS A 465 9.76 -7.61 37.26
CA LYS A 465 10.66 -6.82 38.11
C LYS A 465 12.07 -7.39 38.06
N GLY A 466 12.23 -8.71 38.23
CA GLY A 466 13.52 -9.37 38.14
C GLY A 466 14.20 -9.15 36.77
N ALA A 467 13.45 -9.27 35.66
CA ALA A 467 13.97 -8.99 34.33
C ALA A 467 14.34 -7.51 34.16
N PHE A 468 13.52 -6.59 34.68
CA PHE A 468 13.76 -5.15 34.61
C PHE A 468 15.09 -4.76 35.30
N GLU A 469 15.33 -5.27 36.50
CA GLU A 469 16.54 -5.02 37.29
C GLU A 469 17.79 -5.67 36.69
N THR A 470 17.66 -6.95 36.25
CA THR A 470 18.81 -7.72 35.77
C THR A 470 19.25 -7.30 34.35
N MET A 471 18.30 -6.99 33.46
CA MET A 471 18.57 -6.65 32.07
C MET A 471 18.67 -5.13 31.82
N GLY A 472 18.43 -4.29 32.82
CA GLY A 472 18.45 -2.82 32.69
C GLY A 472 17.41 -2.32 31.67
N LEU A 473 16.20 -2.87 31.71
CA LEU A 473 15.14 -2.54 30.76
C LEU A 473 14.65 -1.10 30.94
N THR A 474 14.23 -0.50 29.83
CA THR A 474 13.55 0.80 29.83
C THR A 474 12.03 0.64 29.95
N ALA A 475 11.30 1.70 30.27
CA ALA A 475 9.83 1.69 30.27
C ALA A 475 9.26 1.22 28.91
N ARG A 476 9.87 1.63 27.79
CA ARG A 476 9.48 1.16 26.45
C ARG A 476 9.69 -0.34 26.26
N SER A 477 10.79 -0.87 26.79
CA SER A 477 11.05 -2.32 26.75
C SER A 477 10.03 -3.10 27.58
N TYR A 478 9.65 -2.57 28.74
CA TYR A 478 8.59 -3.13 29.58
C TYR A 478 7.26 -3.23 28.83
N ASP A 479 6.80 -2.13 28.19
CA ASP A 479 5.56 -2.10 27.42
C ASP A 479 5.56 -3.14 26.28
N ARG A 480 6.71 -3.33 25.62
CA ARG A 480 6.85 -4.31 24.53
C ARG A 480 6.77 -5.74 25.01
N ILE A 481 7.44 -6.07 26.12
CA ILE A 481 7.34 -7.39 26.71
C ILE A 481 5.88 -7.70 27.04
N LEU A 482 5.14 -6.75 27.61
CA LEU A 482 3.71 -6.93 27.89
C LEU A 482 2.87 -7.19 26.62
N LYS A 483 3.11 -6.42 25.55
CA LYS A 483 2.40 -6.62 24.27
C LYS A 483 2.70 -7.99 23.66
N VAL A 484 3.96 -8.42 23.70
CA VAL A 484 4.37 -9.74 23.23
C VAL A 484 3.77 -10.84 24.10
N ALA A 485 3.84 -10.72 25.45
CA ALA A 485 3.26 -11.67 26.38
C ALA A 485 1.72 -11.80 26.19
N ARG A 486 1.02 -10.69 25.92
CA ARG A 486 -0.40 -10.74 25.57
C ARG A 486 -0.65 -11.53 24.28
N THR A 487 0.24 -11.40 23.30
CA THR A 487 0.12 -12.15 22.05
C THR A 487 0.40 -13.64 22.25
N VAL A 488 1.39 -13.99 23.06
CA VAL A 488 1.66 -15.39 23.43
C VAL A 488 0.44 -15.99 24.14
N ALA A 489 -0.14 -15.26 25.09
CA ALA A 489 -1.36 -15.70 25.79
C ALA A 489 -2.57 -15.88 24.85
N ASP A 490 -2.72 -14.99 23.84
CA ASP A 490 -3.77 -15.14 22.81
C ASP A 490 -3.56 -16.38 21.94
N LEU A 491 -2.31 -16.73 21.61
CA LEU A 491 -1.96 -17.94 20.88
C LEU A 491 -2.24 -19.21 21.69
N ASP A 492 -2.05 -19.15 23.00
CA ASP A 492 -2.31 -20.26 23.92
C ASP A 492 -3.81 -20.33 24.35
N GLY A 493 -4.63 -19.39 23.85
CA GLY A 493 -6.07 -19.32 24.19
C GLY A 493 -6.33 -18.92 25.66
N SER A 494 -5.34 -18.31 26.33
CA SER A 494 -5.43 -17.88 27.71
C SER A 494 -6.09 -16.50 27.83
N GLU A 495 -7.06 -16.36 28.72
CA GLU A 495 -7.72 -15.07 28.98
C GLU A 495 -6.75 -14.11 29.68
N ASP A 496 -5.96 -14.60 30.65
CA ASP A 496 -4.98 -13.84 31.40
C ASP A 496 -3.55 -14.16 30.99
N ILE A 497 -2.65 -13.19 31.18
CA ILE A 497 -1.22 -13.40 31.00
C ILE A 497 -0.69 -14.25 32.15
N GLN A 498 -0.10 -15.41 31.83
CA GLN A 498 0.50 -16.34 32.78
C GLN A 498 2.03 -16.16 32.85
N PRO A 499 2.72 -16.65 33.92
CA PRO A 499 4.17 -16.52 34.07
C PRO A 499 4.98 -17.06 32.88
N GLN A 500 4.52 -18.16 32.27
CA GLN A 500 5.16 -18.72 31.07
C GLN A 500 5.14 -17.77 29.86
N HIS A 501 4.06 -16.99 29.70
CA HIS A 501 3.94 -16.01 28.60
C HIS A 501 4.91 -14.85 28.80
N ILE A 502 5.11 -14.42 30.05
CA ILE A 502 6.12 -13.39 30.41
C ILE A 502 7.51 -13.92 30.17
N ALA A 503 7.80 -15.17 30.60
CA ALA A 503 9.11 -15.79 30.42
C ALA A 503 9.48 -15.91 28.92
N GLU A 504 8.56 -16.37 28.05
CA GLU A 504 8.75 -16.42 26.61
C GLU A 504 9.00 -15.01 26.04
N ALA A 505 8.22 -14.01 26.42
CA ALA A 505 8.36 -12.63 25.95
C ALA A 505 9.69 -11.98 26.38
N ILE A 506 10.17 -12.29 27.59
CA ILE A 506 11.49 -11.82 28.09
C ILE A 506 12.62 -12.40 27.24
N GLN A 507 12.55 -13.69 26.85
CA GLN A 507 13.57 -14.34 26.02
C GLN A 507 13.76 -13.60 24.69
N TYR A 508 12.71 -13.06 24.10
CA TYR A 508 12.79 -12.28 22.87
C TYR A 508 13.46 -10.90 23.04
N ARG A 509 13.80 -10.50 24.29
CA ARG A 509 14.56 -9.28 24.59
C ARG A 509 15.91 -9.56 25.24
N ALA A 510 16.21 -10.81 25.59
CA ALA A 510 17.43 -11.19 26.28
C ALA A 510 18.69 -11.11 25.39
N VAL A 511 18.52 -11.01 24.07
CA VAL A 511 19.64 -10.86 23.13
C VAL A 511 20.29 -9.49 23.32
N ASN A 512 21.47 -9.48 23.98
CA ASN A 512 22.19 -8.24 24.30
C ASN A 512 22.88 -7.68 23.04
N LEU A 513 22.30 -6.61 22.46
CA LEU A 513 22.86 -5.92 21.31
C LEU A 513 24.00 -4.94 21.65
N GLY A 514 24.45 -4.90 22.92
CA GLY A 514 25.65 -4.16 23.29
C GLY A 514 25.48 -2.65 23.52
N ASN A 515 24.27 -2.16 23.69
CA ASN A 515 24.06 -0.79 24.16
C ASN A 515 24.01 -0.76 25.69
N ARG A 516 25.18 -0.72 26.33
CA ARG A 516 25.37 -0.18 27.66
C ARG A 516 26.05 1.18 27.60
#